data_ba6015479410b428a4f9e4979f8cb0fb
#
_entry.id   ba6015479410b428a4f9e4979f8cb0fb
#
_cell.length_a   1.000
_cell.length_b   1.000
_cell.length_c   1.000
_cell.angle_alpha   90.00
_cell.angle_beta   90.00
_cell.angle_gamma   90.00
#
_symmetry.space_group_name_H-M   'P 1'
#
loop_
_entity.id
_entity.type
_entity.pdbx_description
1 polymer ?
#
loop_
_entity_poly.entity_id
_entity_poly.type
_entity_poly.pdbx_seq_one_letter_code
_entity_poly.pdbx_strand_id
1 'polypeptide(L)'
;MLRTVVAVLVALFAVQARAQMTGSATLLSDYRFRGASLSDDRPAAQLAFDYDWAASGLYAGGMMSSARLDSRHAVQALIYAGYAHRVRPDFSWETGLRYTRFSGHEAYAYAEAYAGFAFRQLVGRLYYAPSYFHAGYPAWYAELNDSHALSGKWYAFAHAGYLRRGGDVMEYHASRFRSDFRVGIGLDLAPYNVQLSWTTTRGASDAVFGYPSAAGTTRNAWVLSISYAW
;
A
#
# COMPACT_ATOMS: atom_id res chain seq x y z
N MET A 1 -22.02 29.94 28.44
CA MET A 1 -20.71 29.32 28.22
C MET A 1 -20.73 28.18 27.18
N LEU A 2 -21.70 27.29 27.12
CA LEU A 2 -21.76 26.19 26.14
C LEU A 2 -21.92 26.69 24.70
N ARG A 3 -22.67 27.78 24.46
CA ARG A 3 -22.86 28.36 23.10
C ARG A 3 -21.60 29.02 22.53
N THR A 4 -20.73 29.55 23.39
CA THR A 4 -19.44 30.17 22.96
C THR A 4 -18.39 29.12 22.61
N VAL A 5 -18.39 27.98 23.29
CA VAL A 5 -17.48 26.85 22.99
C VAL A 5 -17.85 26.19 21.66
N VAL A 6 -19.13 26.03 21.36
CA VAL A 6 -19.61 25.50 20.07
C VAL A 6 -19.28 26.44 18.93
N ALA A 7 -19.38 27.77 19.11
CA ALA A 7 -19.04 28.76 18.11
C ALA A 7 -17.52 28.79 17.81
N VAL A 8 -16.66 28.55 18.80
CA VAL A 8 -15.20 28.47 18.62
C VAL A 8 -14.81 27.17 17.92
N LEU A 9 -15.48 26.04 18.23
CA LEU A 9 -15.26 24.78 17.51
C LEU A 9 -15.71 24.87 16.06
N VAL A 10 -16.84 25.52 15.78
CA VAL A 10 -17.32 25.73 14.40
C VAL A 10 -16.42 26.72 13.64
N ALA A 11 -15.86 27.73 14.32
CA ALA A 11 -14.92 28.68 13.68
C ALA A 11 -13.54 28.04 13.37
N LEU A 12 -13.12 27.03 14.10
CA LEU A 12 -11.91 26.27 13.81
C LEU A 12 -12.04 25.38 12.56
N PHE A 13 -13.27 25.03 12.16
CA PHE A 13 -13.55 24.34 10.89
C PHE A 13 -13.69 25.31 9.69
N ALA A 14 -13.72 26.62 9.91
CA ALA A 14 -13.86 27.62 8.85
C ALA A 14 -12.53 28.13 8.27
N VAL A 15 -11.38 27.60 8.68
CA VAL A 15 -10.15 27.75 7.93
C VAL A 15 -10.32 26.92 6.67
N GLN A 16 -10.68 27.57 5.58
CA GLN A 16 -10.74 26.99 4.23
C GLN A 16 -9.32 26.63 3.74
N ALA A 17 -8.67 25.69 4.41
CA ALA A 17 -7.69 24.86 3.74
C ALA A 17 -8.50 24.06 2.72
N ARG A 18 -8.26 24.23 1.45
CA ARG A 18 -8.82 23.37 0.38
C ARG A 18 -8.15 22.00 0.51
N ALA A 19 -8.48 21.30 1.55
CA ALA A 19 -8.13 19.91 1.74
C ALA A 19 -8.96 19.10 0.74
N GLN A 20 -8.31 18.30 -0.06
CA GLN A 20 -8.99 17.37 -0.93
C GLN A 20 -9.03 16.02 -0.20
N MET A 21 -10.21 15.61 0.19
CA MET A 21 -10.47 14.27 0.67
C MET A 21 -10.88 13.42 -0.53
N THR A 22 -10.16 12.34 -0.75
CA THR A 22 -10.51 11.33 -1.75
C THR A 22 -10.72 9.98 -1.08
N GLY A 23 -11.53 9.15 -1.67
CA GLY A 23 -11.77 7.81 -1.17
C GLY A 23 -11.91 6.82 -2.30
N SER A 24 -11.69 5.55 -2.00
CA SER A 24 -11.95 4.47 -2.95
C SER A 24 -12.41 3.21 -2.25
N ALA A 25 -13.27 2.46 -2.96
CA ALA A 25 -13.65 1.10 -2.60
C ALA A 25 -13.22 0.16 -3.73
N THR A 26 -12.52 -0.93 -3.39
CA THR A 26 -11.97 -1.86 -4.37
C THR A 26 -12.34 -3.30 -4.01
N LEU A 27 -12.79 -4.06 -5.01
CA LEU A 27 -12.91 -5.51 -4.95
C LEU A 27 -11.78 -6.12 -5.77
N LEU A 28 -11.10 -7.12 -5.20
CA LEU A 28 -10.00 -7.85 -5.84
C LEU A 28 -10.29 -9.35 -5.82
N SER A 29 -9.86 -10.06 -6.85
CA SER A 29 -9.90 -11.53 -6.85
C SER A 29 -8.88 -12.14 -5.89
N ASP A 30 -7.79 -11.40 -5.57
CA ASP A 30 -6.73 -11.77 -4.64
C ASP A 30 -6.00 -10.51 -4.17
N TYR A 31 -5.83 -10.35 -2.85
CA TYR A 31 -5.11 -9.22 -2.28
C TYR A 31 -3.63 -9.56 -2.11
N ARG A 32 -2.80 -8.95 -2.93
CA ARG A 32 -1.35 -9.11 -2.88
C ARG A 32 -0.64 -7.92 -2.27
N PHE A 33 0.16 -8.20 -1.23
CA PHE A 33 0.99 -7.21 -0.55
C PHE A 33 2.46 -7.61 -0.69
N ARG A 34 3.25 -6.82 -1.44
CA ARG A 34 4.66 -7.12 -1.75
C ARG A 34 4.84 -8.55 -2.27
N GLY A 35 3.97 -8.94 -3.20
CA GLY A 35 3.95 -10.25 -3.83
C GLY A 35 3.33 -11.40 -3.01
N ALA A 36 3.13 -11.25 -1.71
CA ALA A 36 2.44 -12.25 -0.89
C ALA A 36 0.92 -12.06 -0.95
N SER A 37 0.16 -13.13 -1.08
CA SER A 37 -1.29 -13.08 -0.89
C SER A 37 -1.61 -12.92 0.59
N LEU A 38 -2.28 -11.83 0.95
CA LEU A 38 -2.83 -11.61 2.28
C LEU A 38 -4.33 -11.98 2.36
N SER A 39 -4.91 -12.50 1.29
CA SER A 39 -6.28 -13.01 1.26
C SER A 39 -6.38 -14.52 1.03
N ASP A 40 -5.24 -15.22 1.03
CA ASP A 40 -5.15 -16.68 0.86
C ASP A 40 -5.66 -17.10 -0.53
N ASP A 41 -5.20 -16.37 -1.58
CA ASP A 41 -5.61 -16.52 -2.99
C ASP A 41 -7.14 -16.41 -3.19
N ARG A 42 -7.83 -15.62 -2.36
CA ARG A 42 -9.29 -15.45 -2.36
C ARG A 42 -9.70 -13.99 -2.54
N PRO A 43 -10.96 -13.74 -2.94
CA PRO A 43 -11.46 -12.38 -3.07
C PRO A 43 -11.33 -11.56 -1.79
N ALA A 44 -10.99 -10.28 -1.97
CA ALA A 44 -10.84 -9.30 -0.90
C ALA A 44 -11.53 -7.99 -1.26
N ALA A 45 -11.94 -7.25 -0.22
CA ALA A 45 -12.48 -5.90 -0.33
C ALA A 45 -11.56 -4.93 0.41
N GLN A 46 -11.38 -3.74 -0.19
CA GLN A 46 -10.56 -2.67 0.38
C GLN A 46 -11.35 -1.35 0.38
N LEU A 47 -11.09 -0.53 1.41
CA LEU A 47 -11.50 0.86 1.49
C LEU A 47 -10.27 1.70 1.77
N ALA A 48 -10.07 2.79 1.01
CA ALA A 48 -8.99 3.72 1.22
C ALA A 48 -9.50 5.15 1.29
N PHE A 49 -8.81 5.97 2.07
CA PHE A 49 -9.08 7.40 2.24
C PHE A 49 -7.76 8.15 2.28
N ASP A 50 -7.70 9.24 1.55
CA ASP A 50 -6.57 10.16 1.49
C ASP A 50 -7.03 11.57 1.78
N TYR A 51 -6.17 12.32 2.45
CA TYR A 51 -6.40 13.71 2.81
C TYR A 51 -5.13 14.52 2.57
N ASP A 52 -5.23 15.50 1.68
CA ASP A 52 -4.16 16.41 1.35
C ASP A 52 -4.42 17.79 1.95
N TRP A 53 -3.49 18.29 2.77
CA TRP A 53 -3.50 19.68 3.23
C TRP A 53 -2.96 20.56 2.12
N ALA A 54 -3.88 21.22 1.40
CA ALA A 54 -3.52 22.08 0.28
C ALA A 54 -2.43 23.10 0.64
N ALA A 55 -1.50 23.31 -0.27
CA ALA A 55 -0.37 24.23 -0.18
C ALA A 55 0.67 23.94 0.93
N SER A 56 0.43 22.98 1.82
CA SER A 56 1.40 22.61 2.87
C SER A 56 2.39 21.54 2.44
N GLY A 57 2.00 20.69 1.49
CA GLY A 57 2.69 19.47 1.13
C GLY A 57 2.46 18.31 2.12
N LEU A 58 1.74 18.54 3.21
CA LEU A 58 1.37 17.47 4.15
C LEU A 58 0.23 16.62 3.59
N TYR A 59 0.28 15.33 3.85
CA TYR A 59 -0.78 14.41 3.53
C TYR A 59 -0.89 13.31 4.59
N ALA A 60 -2.07 12.73 4.71
CA ALA A 60 -2.32 11.53 5.52
C ALA A 60 -3.37 10.66 4.84
N GLY A 61 -3.36 9.40 5.14
CA GLY A 61 -4.35 8.50 4.60
C GLY A 61 -4.39 7.17 5.33
N GLY A 62 -5.23 6.30 4.83
CA GLY A 62 -5.36 4.97 5.37
C GLY A 62 -6.10 4.02 4.45
N MET A 63 -5.90 2.75 4.69
CA MET A 63 -6.56 1.67 3.98
C MET A 63 -6.99 0.59 4.97
N MET A 64 -8.16 0.04 4.75
CA MET A 64 -8.62 -1.19 5.38
C MET A 64 -8.83 -2.23 4.28
N SER A 65 -8.35 -3.44 4.52
CA SER A 65 -8.51 -4.56 3.60
C SER A 65 -8.95 -5.80 4.34
N SER A 66 -9.92 -6.53 3.79
CA SER A 66 -10.14 -7.90 4.26
C SER A 66 -8.90 -8.73 3.98
N ALA A 67 -8.51 -9.53 4.95
CA ALA A 67 -7.33 -10.40 4.90
C ALA A 67 -7.65 -11.78 5.48
N ARG A 68 -6.76 -12.72 5.26
CA ARG A 68 -6.79 -14.05 5.90
C ARG A 68 -5.39 -14.35 6.43
N LEU A 69 -5.31 -14.54 7.73
CA LEU A 69 -4.06 -14.84 8.41
C LEU A 69 -4.21 -16.21 9.06
N ASP A 70 -3.27 -17.11 8.82
CA ASP A 70 -3.33 -18.49 9.33
C ASP A 70 -4.71 -19.14 9.05
N SER A 71 -5.24 -18.94 7.82
CA SER A 71 -6.56 -19.37 7.35
C SER A 71 -7.76 -18.78 8.10
N ARG A 72 -7.56 -17.76 8.97
CA ARG A 72 -8.62 -17.06 9.69
C ARG A 72 -8.90 -15.69 9.07
N HIS A 73 -10.15 -15.25 9.14
CA HIS A 73 -10.51 -13.90 8.71
C HIS A 73 -9.87 -12.85 9.61
N ALA A 74 -9.31 -11.84 8.99
CA ALA A 74 -8.74 -10.66 9.63
C ALA A 74 -9.05 -9.42 8.80
N VAL A 75 -8.81 -8.25 9.37
CA VAL A 75 -8.80 -6.97 8.68
C VAL A 75 -7.41 -6.37 8.85
N GLN A 76 -6.74 -6.11 7.74
CA GLN A 76 -5.56 -5.25 7.74
C GLN A 76 -6.02 -3.80 7.80
N ALA A 77 -5.45 -3.03 8.71
CA ALA A 77 -5.55 -1.58 8.73
C ALA A 77 -4.15 -0.99 8.53
N LEU A 78 -4.02 -0.07 7.59
CA LEU A 78 -2.80 0.64 7.26
C LEU A 78 -3.11 2.13 7.34
N ILE A 79 -2.31 2.89 8.08
CA ILE A 79 -2.37 4.35 8.13
C ILE A 79 -1.01 4.93 7.79
N TYR A 80 -0.99 6.10 7.21
CA TYR A 80 0.25 6.81 6.87
C TYR A 80 0.06 8.31 6.97
N ALA A 81 1.18 8.99 7.15
CA ALA A 81 1.27 10.44 7.03
C ALA A 81 2.64 10.81 6.48
N GLY A 82 2.71 11.89 5.72
CA GLY A 82 3.93 12.30 5.08
C GLY A 82 3.93 13.74 4.62
N TYR A 83 5.04 14.08 4.00
CA TYR A 83 5.28 15.37 3.37
C TYR A 83 5.79 15.14 1.95
N ALA A 84 5.16 15.78 0.98
CA ALA A 84 5.55 15.76 -0.42
C ALA A 84 5.92 17.17 -0.87
N HIS A 85 6.98 17.30 -1.67
CA HIS A 85 7.43 18.55 -2.23
C HIS A 85 7.64 18.44 -3.73
N ARG A 86 6.98 19.32 -4.48
CA ARG A 86 7.16 19.44 -5.92
C ARG A 86 8.33 20.35 -6.22
N VAL A 87 9.40 19.80 -6.77
CA VAL A 87 10.60 20.55 -7.15
C VAL A 87 10.46 21.16 -8.55
N ARG A 88 9.82 20.40 -9.46
CA ARG A 88 9.56 20.80 -10.86
C ARG A 88 8.21 20.24 -11.30
N PRO A 89 7.64 20.70 -12.41
CA PRO A 89 6.35 20.19 -12.91
C PRO A 89 6.33 18.67 -13.11
N ASP A 90 7.47 18.07 -13.44
CA ASP A 90 7.64 16.64 -13.73
C ASP A 90 8.35 15.85 -12.62
N PHE A 91 8.72 16.51 -11.50
CA PHE A 91 9.45 15.85 -10.41
C PHE A 91 9.01 16.31 -9.02
N SER A 92 8.66 15.34 -8.18
CA SER A 92 8.43 15.54 -6.75
C SER A 92 9.10 14.45 -5.92
N TRP A 93 9.35 14.73 -4.65
CA TRP A 93 9.79 13.76 -3.66
C TRP A 93 8.86 13.77 -2.46
N GLU A 94 8.88 12.70 -1.71
CA GLU A 94 8.08 12.55 -0.50
C GLU A 94 8.84 11.79 0.59
N THR A 95 8.42 11.98 1.85
CA THR A 95 8.85 11.17 2.97
C THR A 95 7.72 11.06 3.97
N GLY A 96 7.68 9.96 4.73
CA GLY A 96 6.62 9.77 5.70
C GLY A 96 6.81 8.53 6.55
N LEU A 97 5.79 8.28 7.34
CA LEU A 97 5.68 7.13 8.22
C LEU A 97 4.40 6.35 7.87
N ARG A 98 4.47 5.04 8.02
CA ARG A 98 3.35 4.13 7.84
C ARG A 98 3.28 3.14 9.00
N TYR A 99 2.07 2.85 9.44
CA TYR A 99 1.80 1.82 10.44
C TYR A 99 0.76 0.84 9.92
N THR A 100 1.07 -0.44 10.06
CA THR A 100 0.21 -1.55 9.63
C THR A 100 -0.14 -2.41 10.84
N ARG A 101 -1.41 -2.80 10.95
CA ARG A 101 -1.91 -3.73 11.97
C ARG A 101 -2.94 -4.68 11.37
N PHE A 102 -3.20 -5.78 12.08
CA PHE A 102 -4.19 -6.77 11.70
C PHE A 102 -5.12 -7.05 12.88
N SER A 103 -6.44 -7.10 12.63
CA SER A 103 -7.42 -7.38 13.69
C SER A 103 -7.22 -8.79 14.26
N GLY A 104 -7.21 -8.92 15.60
CA GLY A 104 -7.02 -10.20 16.28
C GLY A 104 -5.61 -10.79 16.17
N HIS A 105 -4.65 -10.07 15.57
CA HIS A 105 -3.27 -10.50 15.33
C HIS A 105 -2.28 -9.37 15.61
N GLU A 106 -2.30 -8.85 16.83
CA GLU A 106 -1.46 -7.70 17.27
C GLU A 106 0.05 -7.96 17.07
N ALA A 107 0.46 -9.23 17.12
CA ALA A 107 1.86 -9.64 16.92
C ALA A 107 2.41 -9.32 15.52
N TYR A 108 1.56 -9.04 14.53
CA TYR A 108 2.00 -8.70 13.18
C TYR A 108 1.98 -7.19 12.88
N ALA A 109 1.73 -6.36 13.91
CA ALA A 109 1.76 -4.91 13.75
C ALA A 109 3.19 -4.39 13.62
N TYR A 110 3.41 -3.45 12.69
CA TYR A 110 4.72 -2.83 12.49
C TYR A 110 4.63 -1.43 11.90
N ALA A 111 5.69 -0.64 12.13
CA ALA A 111 5.86 0.69 11.57
C ALA A 111 6.98 0.69 10.52
N GLU A 112 6.85 1.59 9.55
CA GLU A 112 7.85 1.84 8.51
C GLU A 112 8.04 3.34 8.31
N ALA A 113 9.28 3.76 8.10
CA ALA A 113 9.59 5.03 7.48
C ALA A 113 9.74 4.82 5.97
N TYR A 114 9.38 5.83 5.16
CA TYR A 114 9.60 5.78 3.73
C TYR A 114 10.08 7.10 3.17
N ALA A 115 10.79 7.00 2.04
CA ALA A 115 11.10 8.09 1.16
C ALA A 115 10.79 7.68 -0.29
N GLY A 116 10.35 8.62 -1.11
CA GLY A 116 9.97 8.33 -2.47
C GLY A 116 10.15 9.51 -3.42
N PHE A 117 9.94 9.22 -4.68
CA PHE A 117 9.92 10.22 -5.74
C PHE A 117 8.84 9.88 -6.77
N ALA A 118 8.36 10.90 -7.46
CA ALA A 118 7.60 10.78 -8.68
C ALA A 118 8.30 11.58 -9.79
N PHE A 119 8.57 10.93 -10.91
CA PHE A 119 9.13 11.54 -12.11
C PHE A 119 8.26 11.16 -13.31
N ARG A 120 7.48 12.12 -13.78
CA ARG A 120 6.43 11.88 -14.79
C ARG A 120 5.47 10.79 -14.31
N GLN A 121 5.42 9.63 -14.99
CA GLN A 121 4.58 8.48 -14.64
C GLN A 121 5.26 7.48 -13.69
N LEU A 122 6.60 7.56 -13.57
CA LEU A 122 7.37 6.66 -12.73
C LEU A 122 7.33 7.12 -11.27
N VAL A 123 6.91 6.23 -10.38
CA VAL A 123 6.91 6.44 -8.92
C VAL A 123 7.80 5.39 -8.27
N GLY A 124 8.77 5.84 -7.49
CA GLY A 124 9.65 4.98 -6.71
C GLY A 124 9.53 5.26 -5.22
N ARG A 125 9.55 4.23 -4.38
CA ARG A 125 9.58 4.34 -2.91
C ARG A 125 10.54 3.35 -2.29
N LEU A 126 11.19 3.77 -1.22
CA LEU A 126 11.99 2.93 -0.35
C LEU A 126 11.41 2.98 1.07
N TYR A 127 11.11 1.82 1.63
CA TYR A 127 10.57 1.65 2.97
C TYR A 127 11.61 0.98 3.87
N TYR A 128 11.61 1.37 5.13
CA TYR A 128 12.41 0.76 6.18
C TYR A 128 11.53 0.44 7.38
N ALA A 129 11.48 -0.83 7.75
CA ALA A 129 10.86 -1.32 8.98
C ALA A 129 11.93 -1.80 9.94
N PRO A 130 12.05 -1.27 11.16
CA PRO A 130 13.01 -1.77 12.15
C PRO A 130 12.64 -3.17 12.67
N SER A 131 11.37 -3.51 12.67
CA SER A 131 10.86 -4.84 13.05
C SER A 131 9.70 -5.21 12.13
N TYR A 132 10.01 -5.83 10.99
CA TYR A 132 9.04 -6.17 9.97
C TYR A 132 8.15 -7.32 10.43
N PHE A 133 6.81 -7.15 10.35
CA PHE A 133 5.82 -8.07 10.91
C PHE A 133 6.13 -8.47 12.37
N HIS A 134 6.72 -7.56 13.16
CA HIS A 134 7.13 -7.78 14.55
C HIS A 134 8.08 -8.98 14.74
N ALA A 135 8.75 -9.39 13.68
CA ALA A 135 9.60 -10.59 13.69
C ALA A 135 11.02 -10.34 14.22
N GLY A 136 11.28 -9.16 14.82
CA GLY A 136 12.55 -8.83 15.49
C GLY A 136 13.74 -8.55 14.56
N TYR A 137 13.52 -8.42 13.25
CA TYR A 137 14.56 -8.05 12.29
C TYR A 137 14.14 -6.87 11.42
N PRO A 138 15.09 -6.02 11.00
CA PRO A 138 14.82 -4.94 10.08
C PRO A 138 14.58 -5.46 8.66
N ALA A 139 13.78 -4.74 7.91
CA ALA A 139 13.58 -5.00 6.48
C ALA A 139 13.56 -3.71 5.67
N TRP A 140 14.01 -3.82 4.43
CA TRP A 140 13.96 -2.79 3.42
C TRP A 140 13.10 -3.27 2.26
N TYR A 141 12.20 -2.42 1.79
CA TYR A 141 11.43 -2.69 0.59
C TYR A 141 11.56 -1.51 -0.36
N ALA A 142 12.07 -1.76 -1.57
CA ALA A 142 12.11 -0.80 -2.65
C ALA A 142 11.08 -1.18 -3.70
N GLU A 143 10.36 -0.20 -4.24
CA GLU A 143 9.38 -0.41 -5.31
C GLU A 143 9.46 0.66 -6.38
N LEU A 144 9.14 0.25 -7.60
CA LEU A 144 8.92 1.10 -8.75
C LEU A 144 7.56 0.78 -9.36
N ASN A 145 6.80 1.81 -9.66
CA ASN A 145 5.49 1.73 -10.30
C ASN A 145 5.47 2.66 -11.51
N ASP A 146 4.92 2.19 -12.60
CA ASP A 146 4.79 2.98 -13.83
C ASP A 146 3.46 2.69 -14.53
N SER A 147 2.91 3.70 -15.22
CA SER A 147 1.67 3.53 -15.98
C SER A 147 1.65 4.43 -17.21
N HIS A 148 1.20 3.89 -18.33
CA HIS A 148 1.13 4.60 -19.60
C HIS A 148 -0.25 4.48 -20.23
N ALA A 149 -0.84 5.61 -20.61
CA ALA A 149 -2.04 5.64 -21.43
C ALA A 149 -1.76 4.98 -22.79
N LEU A 150 -2.65 4.11 -23.24
CA LEU A 150 -2.56 3.43 -24.52
C LEU A 150 -3.45 4.10 -25.57
N SER A 151 -4.75 3.83 -25.52
CA SER A 151 -5.73 4.38 -26.45
C SER A 151 -7.08 4.50 -25.76
N GLY A 152 -7.78 5.61 -25.98
CA GLY A 152 -9.08 5.87 -25.36
C GLY A 152 -8.98 5.85 -23.84
N LYS A 153 -9.66 4.92 -23.21
CA LYS A 153 -9.70 4.74 -21.75
C LYS A 153 -8.74 3.64 -21.24
N TRP A 154 -7.97 3.02 -22.13
CA TRP A 154 -7.05 1.95 -21.79
C TRP A 154 -5.69 2.48 -21.38
N TYR A 155 -5.06 1.82 -20.40
CA TYR A 155 -3.69 2.06 -19.99
C TYR A 155 -3.00 0.74 -19.64
N ALA A 156 -1.68 0.72 -19.75
CA ALA A 156 -0.83 -0.35 -19.24
C ALA A 156 -0.14 0.11 -17.97
N PHE A 157 0.15 -0.82 -17.06
CA PHE A 157 0.90 -0.54 -15.85
C PHE A 157 1.85 -1.67 -15.50
N ALA A 158 2.91 -1.31 -14.78
CA ALA A 158 3.91 -2.23 -14.29
C ALA A 158 4.34 -1.87 -12.87
N HIS A 159 4.71 -2.88 -12.10
CA HIS A 159 5.30 -2.76 -10.78
C HIS A 159 6.46 -3.72 -10.64
N ALA A 160 7.52 -3.27 -9.97
CA ALA A 160 8.64 -4.09 -9.53
C ALA A 160 8.96 -3.77 -8.08
N GLY A 161 9.07 -4.80 -7.24
CA GLY A 161 9.39 -4.70 -5.84
C GLY A 161 10.59 -5.56 -5.45
N TYR A 162 11.36 -5.11 -4.47
CA TYR A 162 12.49 -5.83 -3.90
C TYR A 162 12.48 -5.68 -2.38
N LEU A 163 12.27 -6.79 -1.69
CA LEU A 163 12.24 -6.89 -0.23
C LEU A 163 13.50 -7.60 0.26
N ARG A 164 14.21 -7.01 1.19
CA ARG A 164 15.39 -7.58 1.86
C ARG A 164 15.24 -7.49 3.37
N ARG A 165 15.42 -8.60 4.08
CA ARG A 165 15.51 -8.62 5.55
C ARG A 165 16.95 -8.57 6.03
N GLY A 166 17.16 -7.93 7.17
CA GLY A 166 18.39 -8.04 7.96
C GLY A 166 18.33 -9.22 8.94
N GLY A 167 19.35 -9.33 9.79
CA GLY A 167 19.48 -10.41 10.79
C GLY A 167 19.83 -11.77 10.17
N ASP A 168 20.10 -12.74 11.04
CA ASP A 168 20.40 -14.10 10.60
C ASP A 168 19.12 -14.87 10.27
N VAL A 169 19.18 -15.73 9.25
CA VAL A 169 18.11 -16.66 8.90
C VAL A 169 18.48 -18.00 9.51
N MET A 170 17.58 -18.58 10.31
CA MET A 170 17.83 -19.85 11.01
C MET A 170 18.08 -21.03 10.06
N GLU A 171 17.58 -20.93 8.82
CA GLU A 171 17.90 -21.90 7.75
C GLU A 171 19.19 -21.49 7.03
N TYR A 172 20.18 -22.32 7.07
CA TYR A 172 21.55 -22.08 6.58
C TYR A 172 21.68 -21.71 5.09
N HIS A 173 20.59 -21.87 4.29
CA HIS A 173 20.52 -21.55 2.87
C HIS A 173 19.31 -20.72 2.45
N ALA A 174 18.51 -20.19 3.40
CA ALA A 174 17.35 -19.42 3.03
C ALA A 174 17.76 -18.04 2.46
N SER A 175 17.22 -17.70 1.31
CA SER A 175 17.40 -16.38 0.72
C SER A 175 16.86 -15.30 1.66
N ARG A 176 17.58 -14.17 1.81
CA ARG A 176 17.17 -13.00 2.59
C ARG A 176 16.43 -11.96 1.77
N PHE A 177 16.13 -12.26 0.52
CA PHE A 177 15.48 -11.32 -0.38
C PHE A 177 14.33 -11.97 -1.15
N ARG A 178 13.41 -11.12 -1.56
CA ARG A 178 12.28 -11.43 -2.43
C ARG A 178 12.11 -10.32 -3.43
N SER A 179 11.79 -10.68 -4.66
CA SER A 179 11.33 -9.74 -5.68
C SER A 179 9.89 -10.06 -6.05
N ASP A 180 9.12 -9.03 -6.29
CA ASP A 180 7.76 -9.16 -6.80
C ASP A 180 7.57 -8.27 -8.02
N PHE A 181 6.78 -8.76 -8.98
CA PHE A 181 6.50 -8.07 -10.23
C PHE A 181 5.01 -8.16 -10.53
N ARG A 182 4.46 -7.10 -11.09
CA ARG A 182 3.10 -7.05 -11.60
C ARG A 182 3.07 -6.28 -12.89
N VAL A 183 2.41 -6.83 -13.92
CA VAL A 183 2.12 -6.16 -15.17
C VAL A 183 0.65 -6.32 -15.50
N GLY A 184 0.04 -5.31 -16.08
CA GLY A 184 -1.39 -5.36 -16.35
C GLY A 184 -1.87 -4.30 -17.31
N ILE A 185 -3.15 -4.41 -17.61
CA ILE A 185 -3.92 -3.43 -18.34
C ILE A 185 -5.06 -2.94 -17.47
N GLY A 186 -5.42 -1.68 -17.63
CA GLY A 186 -6.55 -1.06 -16.95
C GLY A 186 -7.47 -0.36 -17.92
N LEU A 187 -8.72 -0.23 -17.51
CA LEU A 187 -9.77 0.48 -18.21
C LEU A 187 -10.35 1.53 -17.25
N ASP A 188 -10.17 2.79 -17.59
CA ASP A 188 -10.68 3.93 -16.84
C ASP A 188 -12.09 4.29 -17.32
N LEU A 189 -13.08 4.06 -16.47
CA LEU A 189 -14.51 4.30 -16.70
C LEU A 189 -15.07 5.26 -15.65
N ALA A 190 -14.27 6.27 -15.22
CA ALA A 190 -14.60 7.17 -14.12
C ALA A 190 -16.11 7.26 -13.81
N PRO A 191 -16.54 7.02 -12.54
CA PRO A 191 -15.73 6.86 -11.32
C PRO A 191 -15.21 5.43 -11.08
N TYR A 192 -15.39 4.52 -12.03
CA TYR A 192 -14.91 3.13 -11.95
C TYR A 192 -13.58 2.95 -12.66
N ASN A 193 -12.77 2.03 -12.14
CA ASN A 193 -11.54 1.55 -12.77
C ASN A 193 -11.49 0.03 -12.69
N VAL A 194 -11.22 -0.63 -13.81
CA VAL A 194 -11.09 -2.10 -13.89
C VAL A 194 -9.69 -2.44 -14.31
N GLN A 195 -9.02 -3.34 -13.60
CA GLN A 195 -7.65 -3.79 -13.91
C GLN A 195 -7.60 -5.31 -13.97
N LEU A 196 -6.86 -5.82 -14.96
CA LEU A 196 -6.42 -7.21 -15.02
C LEU A 196 -4.89 -7.22 -15.04
N SER A 197 -4.28 -7.94 -14.10
CA SER A 197 -2.83 -8.01 -13.98
C SER A 197 -2.36 -9.44 -13.74
N TRP A 198 -1.17 -9.73 -14.24
CA TRP A 198 -0.40 -10.88 -13.86
C TRP A 198 0.66 -10.47 -12.84
N THR A 199 0.79 -11.24 -11.77
CA THR A 199 1.76 -11.00 -10.69
C THR A 199 2.61 -12.24 -10.47
N THR A 200 3.88 -12.03 -10.12
CA THR A 200 4.82 -13.11 -9.80
C THR A 200 5.74 -12.70 -8.66
N THR A 201 6.15 -13.68 -7.87
CA THR A 201 7.07 -13.50 -6.74
C THR A 201 8.22 -14.50 -6.85
N ARG A 202 9.44 -14.03 -6.64
CA ARG A 202 10.65 -14.85 -6.67
C ARG A 202 11.50 -14.62 -5.42
N GLY A 203 12.26 -15.64 -5.01
CA GLY A 203 13.14 -15.60 -3.84
C GLY A 203 12.55 -16.29 -2.62
N ALA A 204 12.80 -15.74 -1.44
CA ALA A 204 12.43 -16.33 -0.16
C ALA A 204 10.91 -16.51 0.01
N SER A 205 10.53 -17.51 0.79
CA SER A 205 9.13 -17.81 1.11
C SER A 205 8.51 -16.76 2.04
N ASP A 206 7.20 -16.80 2.18
CA ASP A 206 6.45 -15.91 3.08
C ASP A 206 6.91 -16.06 4.53
N ALA A 207 7.17 -17.28 4.98
CA ALA A 207 7.64 -17.57 6.33
C ALA A 207 8.97 -16.88 6.68
N VAL A 208 9.90 -16.75 5.72
CA VAL A 208 11.19 -16.04 5.93
C VAL A 208 10.96 -14.57 6.27
N PHE A 209 9.89 -13.97 5.77
CA PHE A 209 9.54 -12.57 6.02
C PHE A 209 8.49 -12.38 7.10
N GLY A 210 8.10 -13.45 7.80
CA GLY A 210 7.10 -13.39 8.85
C GLY A 210 5.69 -13.05 8.36
N TYR A 211 5.41 -13.25 7.06
CA TYR A 211 4.06 -13.06 6.55
C TYR A 211 3.12 -14.08 7.18
N PRO A 212 2.00 -13.64 7.73
CA PRO A 212 1.01 -14.51 8.33
C PRO A 212 0.09 -15.13 7.26
N SER A 213 0.67 -15.64 6.18
CA SER A 213 -0.06 -16.30 5.11
C SER A 213 -0.09 -17.81 5.33
N ALA A 214 -1.16 -18.44 4.88
CA ALA A 214 -1.22 -19.92 4.88
C ALA A 214 -0.08 -20.48 4.02
N ALA A 215 0.51 -21.58 4.45
CA ALA A 215 1.49 -22.29 3.66
C ALA A 215 0.85 -22.72 2.33
N GLY A 216 1.44 -22.28 1.20
CA GLY A 216 1.00 -22.70 -0.12
C GLY A 216 0.29 -21.63 -0.97
N THR A 217 0.33 -20.35 -0.58
CA THR A 217 -0.15 -19.29 -1.49
C THR A 217 0.63 -19.29 -2.81
N THR A 218 -0.08 -19.05 -3.90
CA THR A 218 0.51 -19.12 -5.24
C THR A 218 1.52 -17.98 -5.46
N ARG A 219 2.66 -18.29 -6.07
CA ARG A 219 3.67 -17.29 -6.44
C ARG A 219 3.30 -16.52 -7.69
N ASN A 220 2.49 -17.09 -8.56
CA ASN A 220 2.03 -16.50 -9.82
C ASN A 220 0.51 -16.47 -9.81
N ALA A 221 -0.09 -15.33 -10.09
CA ALA A 221 -1.54 -15.21 -10.14
C ALA A 221 -1.99 -14.17 -11.16
N TRP A 222 -3.18 -14.39 -11.72
CA TRP A 222 -3.96 -13.35 -12.36
C TRP A 222 -4.84 -12.68 -11.32
N VAL A 223 -4.79 -11.36 -11.26
CA VAL A 223 -5.59 -10.57 -10.33
C VAL A 223 -6.49 -9.63 -11.13
N LEU A 224 -7.78 -9.78 -10.93
CA LEU A 224 -8.81 -8.83 -11.38
C LEU A 224 -9.16 -7.91 -10.24
N SER A 225 -9.25 -6.60 -10.50
CA SER A 225 -9.77 -5.63 -9.54
C SER A 225 -10.76 -4.67 -10.19
N ILE A 226 -11.73 -4.24 -9.40
CA ILE A 226 -12.71 -3.21 -9.75
C ILE A 226 -12.71 -2.20 -8.62
N SER A 227 -12.43 -0.94 -8.91
CA SER A 227 -12.41 0.17 -7.96
C SER A 227 -13.48 1.19 -8.31
N TYR A 228 -14.06 1.79 -7.29
CA TYR A 228 -14.89 2.99 -7.36
C TYR A 228 -14.22 4.09 -6.56
N ALA A 229 -14.03 5.27 -7.15
CA ALA A 229 -13.41 6.43 -6.51
C ALA A 229 -14.41 7.59 -6.40
N TRP A 230 -14.37 8.36 -5.29
CA TRP A 230 -15.21 9.54 -5.03
C TRP A 230 -14.41 10.70 -4.43
#